data_b32810ca45fb23cc1ee363ffb24ec906
#
_entry.id   b32810ca45fb23cc1ee363ffb24ec906
#
_cell.length_a   1.000
_cell.length_b   1.000
_cell.length_c   1.000
_cell.angle_alpha   90.00
_cell.angle_beta   90.00
_cell.angle_gamma   90.00
#
_symmetry.space_group_name_H-M   'P 1'
#
loop_
_entity.id
_entity.type
_entity.pdbx_description
1 polymer ?
#
loop_
_entity_poly.entity_id
_entity_poly.type
_entity_poly.pdbx_seq_one_letter_code
_entity_poly.pdbx_strand_id
1 'polypeptide(L)'
;MPTPFREDSRLSESTSSSLSASSTASLTASLTPGLRLVLLVLLLGLTLALRFAPLPENFSAFGALAIFCGMFARGGLRWWFPLAALFAADCIGQLARVPGMGFYHPESMLLNYAGLAVMTLVGAVLGSASSRGVFGSGRAFFGTFLPLAVARTAAIALIASACFFLLSNFGAWLDPLMQYEKSPAGLLQCYIAGLPFWRATLVSDVLFAVGFWGFASMFASVAKPRTLAHQKVDRS
;
A
#
# COMPACT_ATOMS: atom_id res chain seq x y z
N MET A 1 5.99 -57.12 -33.54
CA MET A 1 6.92 -56.20 -32.82
C MET A 1 6.14 -54.98 -32.41
N PRO A 2 5.83 -54.76 -31.14
CA PRO A 2 5.21 -53.53 -30.66
C PRO A 2 6.28 -52.57 -30.16
N THR A 3 6.18 -51.31 -30.54
CA THR A 3 7.07 -50.21 -30.16
C THR A 3 6.73 -49.71 -28.76
N PRO A 4 7.67 -49.68 -27.83
CA PRO A 4 7.50 -49.01 -26.53
C PRO A 4 8.17 -47.64 -26.60
N PHE A 5 7.41 -46.57 -26.81
CA PHE A 5 7.96 -45.22 -26.57
C PHE A 5 6.81 -44.16 -26.53
N ARG A 6 6.00 -44.13 -25.51
CA ARG A 6 5.07 -43.00 -25.30
C ARG A 6 4.60 -42.74 -23.84
N GLU A 7 5.34 -43.21 -22.85
CA GLU A 7 4.95 -43.01 -21.44
C GLU A 7 5.80 -42.00 -20.66
N ASP A 8 7.06 -41.77 -21.10
CA ASP A 8 7.97 -40.88 -20.35
C ASP A 8 7.74 -39.37 -20.56
N SER A 9 7.02 -38.98 -21.62
CA SER A 9 6.75 -37.54 -21.86
C SER A 9 5.62 -36.95 -20.98
N ARG A 10 4.72 -37.80 -20.49
CA ARG A 10 3.63 -37.32 -19.61
C ARG A 10 4.02 -37.17 -18.16
N LEU A 11 5.03 -37.89 -17.70
CA LEU A 11 5.52 -37.78 -16.32
C LEU A 11 6.46 -36.59 -16.12
N SER A 12 7.14 -36.12 -17.16
CA SER A 12 7.97 -34.93 -17.10
C SER A 12 7.17 -33.60 -17.13
N GLU A 13 6.02 -33.59 -17.82
CA GLU A 13 5.14 -32.42 -17.85
C GLU A 13 4.32 -32.24 -16.56
N SER A 14 3.92 -33.34 -15.91
CA SER A 14 3.18 -33.27 -14.65
C SER A 14 4.06 -32.83 -13.46
N THR A 15 5.36 -33.16 -13.48
CA THR A 15 6.30 -32.71 -12.45
C THR A 15 6.76 -31.27 -12.63
N SER A 16 6.86 -30.78 -13.87
CA SER A 16 7.21 -29.37 -14.11
C SER A 16 6.07 -28.41 -13.78
N SER A 17 4.82 -28.81 -13.99
CA SER A 17 3.65 -27.99 -13.65
C SER A 17 3.36 -27.93 -12.14
N SER A 18 3.67 -28.99 -11.38
CA SER A 18 3.52 -28.98 -9.93
C SER A 18 4.63 -28.21 -9.19
N LEU A 19 5.83 -28.10 -9.75
CA LEU A 19 6.94 -27.31 -9.22
C LEU A 19 6.77 -25.80 -9.47
N SER A 20 6.04 -25.41 -10.53
CA SER A 20 5.77 -23.99 -10.80
C SER A 20 4.64 -23.41 -9.92
N ALA A 21 3.74 -24.24 -9.41
CA ALA A 21 2.62 -23.80 -8.58
C ALA A 21 3.00 -23.56 -7.11
N SER A 22 4.10 -24.10 -6.60
CA SER A 22 4.51 -23.98 -5.19
C SER A 22 5.42 -22.78 -4.88
N SER A 23 5.88 -22.03 -5.90
CA SER A 23 6.89 -20.97 -5.75
C SER A 23 6.34 -19.56 -5.61
N THR A 24 5.02 -19.33 -5.61
CA THR A 24 4.41 -17.99 -5.56
C THR A 24 3.73 -17.69 -4.22
N ALA A 25 4.44 -17.93 -3.11
CA ALA A 25 3.99 -17.39 -1.85
C ALA A 25 4.13 -15.86 -1.84
N SER A 26 3.01 -15.14 -1.68
CA SER A 26 3.02 -13.68 -1.50
C SER A 26 3.89 -13.28 -0.31
N LEU A 27 4.49 -12.08 -0.32
CA LEU A 27 5.33 -11.57 0.78
C LEU A 27 4.66 -11.78 2.15
N THR A 28 3.37 -11.47 2.23
CA THR A 28 2.57 -11.64 3.45
C THR A 28 2.24 -13.09 3.77
N ALA A 29 2.28 -14.01 2.80
CA ALA A 29 2.09 -15.43 3.07
C ALA A 29 3.33 -16.04 3.76
N SER A 30 4.51 -15.44 3.63
CA SER A 30 5.73 -15.88 4.30
C SER A 30 5.87 -15.34 5.73
N LEU A 31 5.12 -14.30 6.11
CA LEU A 31 5.13 -13.75 7.46
C LEU A 31 4.08 -14.43 8.34
N THR A 32 4.47 -14.79 9.57
CA THR A 32 3.53 -15.24 10.59
C THR A 32 2.52 -14.12 10.93
N PRO A 33 1.32 -14.43 11.44
CA PRO A 33 0.36 -13.40 11.84
C PRO A 33 0.93 -12.38 12.83
N GLY A 34 1.75 -12.82 13.79
CA GLY A 34 2.43 -11.92 14.73
C GLY A 34 3.39 -10.93 14.05
N LEU A 35 4.21 -11.42 13.13
CA LEU A 35 5.14 -10.55 12.38
C LEU A 35 4.41 -9.55 11.47
N ARG A 36 3.25 -9.91 10.92
CA ARG A 36 2.40 -8.97 10.17
C ARG A 36 1.88 -7.86 11.06
N LEU A 37 1.42 -8.23 12.26
CA LEU A 37 0.94 -7.25 13.24
C LEU A 37 2.06 -6.29 13.65
N VAL A 38 3.25 -6.81 13.96
CA VAL A 38 4.43 -5.98 14.27
C VAL A 38 4.73 -5.01 13.13
N LEU A 39 4.76 -5.48 11.88
CA LEU A 39 4.98 -4.62 10.73
C LEU A 39 3.93 -3.50 10.64
N LEU A 40 2.64 -3.82 10.78
CA LEU A 40 1.57 -2.83 10.73
C LEU A 40 1.67 -1.82 11.87
N VAL A 41 2.00 -2.26 13.09
CA VAL A 41 2.21 -1.37 14.25
C VAL A 41 3.39 -0.43 14.02
N LEU A 42 4.50 -0.92 13.46
CA LEU A 42 5.66 -0.07 13.12
C LEU A 42 5.31 0.98 12.06
N LEU A 43 4.57 0.58 11.01
CA LEU A 43 4.14 1.51 9.97
C LEU A 43 3.13 2.53 10.49
N LEU A 44 2.22 2.11 11.38
CA LEU A 44 1.30 3.02 12.07
C LEU A 44 2.06 4.04 12.92
N GLY A 45 2.98 3.57 13.76
CA GLY A 45 3.80 4.45 14.61
C GLY A 45 4.57 5.48 13.78
N LEU A 46 5.18 5.04 12.68
CA LEU A 46 5.87 5.94 11.75
C LEU A 46 4.89 6.94 11.10
N THR A 47 3.73 6.48 10.64
CA THR A 47 2.71 7.35 10.02
C THR A 47 2.22 8.42 10.99
N LEU A 48 1.92 8.03 12.24
CA LEU A 48 1.51 8.97 13.28
C LEU A 48 2.64 9.94 13.66
N ALA A 49 3.86 9.45 13.82
CA ALA A 49 5.03 10.32 14.09
C ALA A 49 5.23 11.37 12.99
N LEU A 50 5.12 10.96 11.72
CA LEU A 50 5.23 11.87 10.58
C LEU A 50 4.07 12.88 10.53
N ARG A 51 2.87 12.51 10.99
CA ARG A 51 1.72 13.42 11.04
C ARG A 51 1.95 14.62 11.97
N PHE A 52 2.69 14.42 13.06
CA PHE A 52 2.98 15.46 14.05
C PHE A 52 4.40 16.07 13.89
N ALA A 53 5.14 15.62 12.88
CA ALA A 53 6.44 16.21 12.55
C ALA A 53 6.27 17.55 11.79
N PRO A 54 7.22 18.48 11.87
CA PRO A 54 7.20 19.74 11.14
C PRO A 54 7.51 19.52 9.65
N LEU A 55 6.58 18.90 8.95
CA LEU A 55 6.65 18.61 7.52
C LEU A 55 5.87 19.66 6.73
N PRO A 56 6.11 19.80 5.41
CA PRO A 56 5.30 20.65 4.55
C PRO A 56 3.81 20.31 4.64
N GLU A 57 2.95 21.29 4.43
CA GLU A 57 1.51 21.09 4.40
C GLU A 57 1.13 19.98 3.40
N ASN A 58 0.17 19.15 3.79
CA ASN A 58 -0.30 17.98 3.02
C ASN A 58 0.77 16.90 2.71
N PHE A 59 1.97 16.99 3.29
CA PHE A 59 2.97 15.94 3.21
C PHE A 59 2.73 14.91 4.32
N SER A 60 2.16 13.77 3.98
CA SER A 60 1.62 12.80 4.94
C SER A 60 1.81 11.36 4.45
N ALA A 61 1.96 10.42 5.38
CA ALA A 61 2.11 9.00 5.07
C ALA A 61 0.78 8.21 5.10
N PHE A 62 -0.37 8.85 5.37
CA PHE A 62 -1.65 8.14 5.46
C PHE A 62 -2.11 7.52 4.15
N GLY A 63 -1.93 8.22 3.02
CA GLY A 63 -2.22 7.67 1.70
C GLY A 63 -1.38 6.44 1.40
N ALA A 64 -0.08 6.50 1.68
CA ALA A 64 0.81 5.36 1.53
C ALA A 64 0.43 4.18 2.44
N LEU A 65 0.02 4.45 3.71
CA LEU A 65 -0.48 3.42 4.62
C LEU A 65 -1.74 2.74 4.06
N ALA A 66 -2.67 3.53 3.52
CA ALA A 66 -3.90 3.03 2.90
C ALA A 66 -3.60 2.13 1.69
N ILE A 67 -2.74 2.58 0.78
CA ILE A 67 -2.28 1.79 -0.37
C ILE A 67 -1.61 0.50 0.09
N PHE A 68 -0.70 0.59 1.07
CA PHE A 68 -0.01 -0.56 1.64
C PHE A 68 -0.99 -1.57 2.25
N CYS A 69 -1.95 -1.11 3.06
CA CYS A 69 -2.99 -1.97 3.61
C CYS A 69 -3.85 -2.62 2.51
N GLY A 70 -4.18 -1.87 1.47
CA GLY A 70 -4.86 -2.38 0.27
C GLY A 70 -4.10 -3.54 -0.37
N MET A 71 -2.78 -3.38 -0.55
CA MET A 71 -1.92 -4.37 -1.20
C MET A 71 -1.67 -5.61 -0.34
N PHE A 72 -1.49 -5.45 0.98
CA PHE A 72 -0.89 -6.49 1.83
C PHE A 72 -1.79 -6.97 2.96
N ALA A 73 -2.71 -6.17 3.48
CA ALA A 73 -3.62 -6.61 4.53
C ALA A 73 -4.76 -7.47 3.97
N ARG A 74 -5.41 -8.26 4.84
CA ARG A 74 -6.50 -9.18 4.46
C ARG A 74 -7.75 -8.95 5.31
N GLY A 75 -8.89 -9.32 4.76
CA GLY A 75 -10.17 -9.21 5.47
C GLY A 75 -10.52 -7.77 5.82
N GLY A 76 -11.23 -7.60 6.92
CA GLY A 76 -11.65 -6.29 7.43
C GLY A 76 -10.51 -5.35 7.80
N LEU A 77 -9.36 -5.90 8.25
CA LEU A 77 -8.19 -5.13 8.64
C LEU A 77 -7.67 -4.21 7.52
N ARG A 78 -7.81 -4.63 6.26
CA ARG A 78 -7.45 -3.84 5.08
C ARG A 78 -8.13 -2.47 5.08
N TRP A 79 -9.41 -2.43 5.46
CA TRP A 79 -10.25 -1.25 5.40
C TRP A 79 -10.18 -0.43 6.70
N TRP A 80 -10.35 -1.12 7.82
CA TRP A 80 -10.48 -0.47 9.11
C TRP A 80 -9.16 0.12 9.62
N PHE A 81 -8.04 -0.49 9.31
CA PHE A 81 -6.76 -0.08 9.87
C PHE A 81 -6.34 1.33 9.43
N PRO A 82 -6.30 1.69 8.12
CA PRO A 82 -5.94 3.05 7.71
C PRO A 82 -6.98 4.09 8.13
N LEU A 83 -8.28 3.75 8.12
CA LEU A 83 -9.34 4.65 8.56
C LEU A 83 -9.27 4.92 10.07
N ALA A 84 -9.07 3.88 10.87
CA ALA A 84 -8.89 4.02 12.33
C ALA A 84 -7.61 4.79 12.66
N ALA A 85 -6.53 4.60 11.89
CA ALA A 85 -5.30 5.35 12.04
C ALA A 85 -5.51 6.86 11.81
N LEU A 86 -6.23 7.23 10.75
CA LEU A 86 -6.58 8.63 10.47
C LEU A 86 -7.48 9.19 11.58
N PHE A 87 -8.51 8.44 11.98
CA PHE A 87 -9.41 8.85 13.06
C PHE A 87 -8.65 9.08 14.38
N ALA A 88 -7.73 8.19 14.73
CA ALA A 88 -6.89 8.36 15.92
C ALA A 88 -6.03 9.63 15.82
N ALA A 89 -5.45 9.92 14.65
CA ALA A 89 -4.68 11.14 14.43
C ALA A 89 -5.55 12.40 14.55
N ASP A 90 -6.78 12.38 14.02
CA ASP A 90 -7.72 13.48 14.13
C ASP A 90 -8.16 13.70 15.60
N CYS A 91 -8.43 12.62 16.34
CA CYS A 91 -8.71 12.71 17.79
C CYS A 91 -7.52 13.32 18.56
N ILE A 92 -6.29 12.86 18.29
CA ILE A 92 -5.09 13.40 18.95
C ILE A 92 -4.90 14.87 18.57
N GLY A 93 -5.05 15.23 17.30
CA GLY A 93 -4.94 16.60 16.82
C GLY A 93 -5.98 17.53 17.49
N GLN A 94 -7.21 17.06 17.63
CA GLN A 94 -8.29 17.77 18.31
C GLN A 94 -7.98 17.99 19.80
N LEU A 95 -7.56 16.93 20.49
CA LEU A 95 -7.23 17.00 21.92
C LEU A 95 -6.00 17.89 22.19
N ALA A 96 -4.98 17.75 21.35
CA ALA A 96 -3.75 18.53 21.45
C ALA A 96 -3.90 19.97 20.88
N ARG A 97 -5.05 20.31 20.30
CA ARG A 97 -5.33 21.60 19.65
C ARG A 97 -4.29 21.97 18.60
N VAL A 98 -3.88 20.99 17.79
CA VAL A 98 -2.93 21.22 16.72
C VAL A 98 -3.62 21.94 15.56
N PRO A 99 -3.14 23.11 15.13
CA PRO A 99 -3.76 23.85 14.03
C PRO A 99 -3.86 23.01 12.75
N GLY A 100 -5.01 23.03 12.08
CA GLY A 100 -5.24 22.26 10.85
C GLY A 100 -5.43 20.77 11.03
N MET A 101 -5.52 20.27 12.29
CA MET A 101 -5.83 18.89 12.62
C MET A 101 -7.08 18.79 13.48
N GLY A 102 -7.72 17.61 13.41
CA GLY A 102 -8.94 17.34 14.19
C GLY A 102 -10.19 17.35 13.33
N PHE A 103 -11.35 17.54 14.00
CA PHE A 103 -12.64 17.48 13.33
C PHE A 103 -13.00 18.83 12.70
N TYR A 104 -13.45 18.78 11.45
CA TYR A 104 -13.85 19.92 10.65
C TYR A 104 -15.22 19.65 9.98
N HIS A 105 -15.56 20.39 8.93
CA HIS A 105 -16.89 20.30 8.33
C HIS A 105 -17.21 18.87 7.83
N PRO A 106 -18.41 18.32 8.10
CA PRO A 106 -18.74 16.90 7.86
C PRO A 106 -18.55 16.45 6.42
N GLU A 107 -18.91 17.28 5.44
CA GLU A 107 -18.79 16.93 4.01
C GLU A 107 -17.34 16.76 3.59
N SER A 108 -16.48 17.72 3.97
CA SER A 108 -15.04 17.63 3.71
C SER A 108 -14.43 16.43 4.41
N MET A 109 -14.80 16.19 5.66
CA MET A 109 -14.29 15.07 6.45
C MET A 109 -14.72 13.74 5.85
N LEU A 110 -16.02 13.57 5.53
CA LEU A 110 -16.54 12.34 4.92
C LEU A 110 -15.82 12.01 3.63
N LEU A 111 -15.59 12.99 2.76
CA LEU A 111 -14.93 12.78 1.47
C LEU A 111 -13.42 12.56 1.59
N ASN A 112 -12.76 13.08 2.61
CA ASN A 112 -11.38 12.72 2.93
C ASN A 112 -11.26 11.26 3.39
N TYR A 113 -12.16 10.79 4.27
CA TYR A 113 -12.19 9.39 4.68
C TYR A 113 -12.57 8.46 3.52
N ALA A 114 -13.55 8.85 2.70
CA ALA A 114 -13.89 8.11 1.48
C ALA A 114 -12.71 8.06 0.50
N GLY A 115 -11.98 9.16 0.35
CA GLY A 115 -10.76 9.23 -0.46
C GLY A 115 -9.69 8.24 0.03
N LEU A 116 -9.47 8.16 1.35
CA LEU A 116 -8.55 7.19 1.93
C LEU A 116 -9.01 5.74 1.70
N ALA A 117 -10.32 5.48 1.79
CA ALA A 117 -10.88 4.17 1.45
C ALA A 117 -10.70 3.82 -0.04
N VAL A 118 -10.84 4.79 -0.93
CA VAL A 118 -10.56 4.61 -2.37
C VAL A 118 -9.08 4.34 -2.62
N MET A 119 -8.15 5.01 -1.92
CA MET A 119 -6.72 4.69 -2.00
C MET A 119 -6.44 3.24 -1.57
N THR A 120 -7.12 2.77 -0.52
CA THR A 120 -7.06 1.37 -0.09
C THR A 120 -7.59 0.43 -1.17
N LEU A 121 -8.71 0.77 -1.83
CA LEU A 121 -9.29 0.00 -2.93
C LEU A 121 -8.33 -0.09 -4.12
N VAL A 122 -7.75 1.03 -4.53
CA VAL A 122 -6.75 1.08 -5.61
C VAL A 122 -5.56 0.17 -5.28
N GLY A 123 -5.04 0.25 -4.06
CA GLY A 123 -4.01 -0.66 -3.56
C GLY A 123 -4.44 -2.13 -3.61
N ALA A 124 -5.68 -2.44 -3.22
CA ALA A 124 -6.21 -3.79 -3.22
C ALA A 124 -6.37 -4.38 -4.63
N VAL A 125 -6.92 -3.61 -5.57
CA VAL A 125 -7.21 -4.06 -6.94
C VAL A 125 -5.92 -4.15 -7.76
N LEU A 126 -5.14 -3.07 -7.81
CA LEU A 126 -3.95 -3.02 -8.64
C LEU A 126 -2.74 -3.71 -8.00
N GLY A 127 -2.66 -3.72 -6.66
CA GLY A 127 -1.59 -4.36 -5.92
C GLY A 127 -1.68 -5.88 -5.89
N SER A 128 -2.90 -6.46 -5.86
CA SER A 128 -3.10 -7.92 -5.80
C SER A 128 -2.54 -8.67 -7.00
N ALA A 129 -2.52 -8.06 -8.17
CA ALA A 129 -1.90 -8.62 -9.37
C ALA A 129 -0.34 -8.62 -9.27
N SER A 130 0.24 -7.76 -8.41
CA SER A 130 1.69 -7.60 -8.24
C SER A 130 2.30 -8.62 -7.28
N SER A 131 1.55 -9.02 -6.25
CA SER A 131 2.09 -9.88 -5.20
C SER A 131 2.37 -11.31 -5.67
N ARG A 132 1.83 -11.73 -6.81
CA ARG A 132 1.95 -13.09 -7.33
C ARG A 132 3.25 -13.40 -8.09
N GLY A 133 3.95 -12.40 -8.60
CA GLY A 133 5.11 -12.62 -9.48
C GLY A 133 6.47 -12.12 -8.98
N VAL A 134 6.52 -11.29 -7.94
CA VAL A 134 7.72 -10.51 -7.58
C VAL A 134 8.63 -11.21 -6.55
N PHE A 135 8.15 -12.25 -5.85
CA PHE A 135 8.85 -12.83 -4.70
C PHE A 135 9.46 -14.23 -4.93
N GLY A 136 9.81 -14.54 -6.18
CA GLY A 136 10.61 -15.73 -6.53
C GLY A 136 12.11 -15.46 -6.38
N SER A 137 12.80 -16.25 -5.54
CA SER A 137 14.25 -16.40 -5.34
C SER A 137 15.11 -15.12 -5.19
N GLY A 138 15.70 -14.98 -4.01
CA GLY A 138 16.32 -13.77 -3.46
C GLY A 138 17.51 -13.14 -4.22
N ARG A 139 18.13 -13.75 -5.22
CA ARG A 139 19.26 -13.15 -5.95
C ARG A 139 18.88 -12.44 -7.25
N ALA A 140 17.87 -12.92 -7.96
CA ALA A 140 17.33 -12.26 -9.16
C ALA A 140 16.48 -11.01 -8.81
N PHE A 141 16.06 -10.88 -7.55
CA PHE A 141 15.18 -9.82 -7.07
C PHE A 141 15.83 -8.43 -7.15
N PHE A 142 17.10 -8.28 -6.74
CA PHE A 142 17.73 -6.96 -6.66
C PHE A 142 18.16 -6.38 -8.02
N GLY A 143 18.42 -7.20 -9.03
CA GLY A 143 18.91 -6.71 -10.31
C GLY A 143 17.82 -6.31 -11.29
N THR A 144 16.89 -7.20 -11.61
CA THR A 144 15.95 -7.03 -12.74
C THR A 144 14.54 -6.70 -12.29
N PHE A 145 14.08 -7.20 -11.13
CA PHE A 145 12.69 -7.05 -10.68
C PHE A 145 12.45 -5.85 -9.76
N LEU A 146 13.48 -5.36 -9.06
CA LEU A 146 13.36 -4.22 -8.15
C LEU A 146 12.88 -2.94 -8.85
N PRO A 147 13.46 -2.49 -9.99
CA PRO A 147 13.01 -1.28 -10.66
C PRO A 147 11.55 -1.38 -11.15
N LEU A 148 11.14 -2.54 -11.65
CA LEU A 148 9.74 -2.75 -12.08
C LEU A 148 8.77 -2.72 -10.89
N ALA A 149 9.13 -3.31 -9.76
CA ALA A 149 8.29 -3.31 -8.56
C ALA A 149 8.16 -1.89 -7.96
N VAL A 150 9.25 -1.13 -7.94
CA VAL A 150 9.26 0.28 -7.52
C VAL A 150 8.39 1.12 -8.46
N ALA A 151 8.61 1.03 -9.77
CA ALA A 151 7.84 1.76 -10.78
C ALA A 151 6.34 1.45 -10.68
N ARG A 152 5.99 0.18 -10.47
CA ARG A 152 4.60 -0.23 -10.30
C ARG A 152 3.99 0.30 -9.01
N THR A 153 4.69 0.23 -7.89
CA THR A 153 4.21 0.79 -6.61
C THR A 153 4.01 2.30 -6.73
N ALA A 154 4.93 2.99 -7.39
CA ALA A 154 4.81 4.42 -7.67
C ALA A 154 3.61 4.73 -8.57
N ALA A 155 3.35 3.94 -9.62
CA ALA A 155 2.19 4.10 -10.48
C ALA A 155 0.86 3.89 -9.73
N ILE A 156 0.79 2.89 -8.84
CA ILE A 156 -0.37 2.67 -7.98
C ILE A 156 -0.59 3.87 -7.05
N ALA A 157 0.48 4.39 -6.44
CA ALA A 157 0.41 5.55 -5.57
C ALA A 157 -0.04 6.81 -6.33
N LEU A 158 0.43 7.02 -7.55
CA LEU A 158 0.02 8.13 -8.41
C LEU A 158 -1.49 8.08 -8.73
N ILE A 159 -2.02 6.92 -9.12
CA ILE A 159 -3.44 6.74 -9.40
C ILE A 159 -4.26 6.96 -8.12
N ALA A 160 -3.85 6.37 -7.00
CA ALA A 160 -4.53 6.50 -5.73
C ALA A 160 -4.56 7.96 -5.23
N SER A 161 -3.42 8.67 -5.33
CA SER A 161 -3.30 10.08 -4.97
C SER A 161 -4.19 10.98 -5.84
N ALA A 162 -4.28 10.70 -7.15
CA ALA A 162 -5.18 11.42 -8.03
C ALA A 162 -6.67 11.22 -7.66
N CYS A 163 -7.07 9.98 -7.35
CA CYS A 163 -8.42 9.69 -6.85
C CYS A 163 -8.72 10.42 -5.53
N PHE A 164 -7.76 10.41 -4.61
CA PHE A 164 -7.88 11.15 -3.35
C PHE A 164 -8.03 12.66 -3.59
N PHE A 165 -7.20 13.24 -4.45
CA PHE A 165 -7.28 14.65 -4.82
C PHE A 165 -8.66 15.04 -5.35
N LEU A 166 -9.25 14.22 -6.22
CA LEU A 166 -10.58 14.47 -6.76
C LEU A 166 -11.65 14.47 -5.67
N LEU A 167 -11.62 13.48 -4.77
CA LEU A 167 -12.63 13.36 -3.71
C LEU A 167 -12.47 14.42 -2.63
N SER A 168 -11.24 14.66 -2.17
CA SER A 168 -10.98 15.63 -1.11
C SER A 168 -11.31 17.08 -1.54
N ASN A 169 -10.96 17.46 -2.77
CA ASN A 169 -11.32 18.78 -3.27
C ASN A 169 -12.80 18.91 -3.61
N PHE A 170 -13.48 17.84 -4.01
CA PHE A 170 -14.93 17.84 -4.10
C PHE A 170 -15.56 18.09 -2.72
N GLY A 171 -15.02 17.49 -1.65
CA GLY A 171 -15.40 17.78 -0.28
C GLY A 171 -15.17 19.24 0.13
N ALA A 172 -14.00 19.77 -0.21
CA ALA A 172 -13.70 21.19 0.03
C ALA A 172 -14.65 22.13 -0.73
N TRP A 173 -15.03 21.78 -1.96
CA TRP A 173 -16.03 22.54 -2.69
C TRP A 173 -17.42 22.50 -2.05
N LEU A 174 -17.80 21.35 -1.47
CA LEU A 174 -19.07 21.23 -0.74
C LEU A 174 -19.08 21.98 0.59
N ASP A 175 -17.91 22.16 1.20
CA ASP A 175 -17.76 22.82 2.50
C ASP A 175 -18.19 24.30 2.44
N PRO A 176 -19.19 24.72 3.21
CA PRO A 176 -19.65 26.12 3.22
C PRO A 176 -18.57 27.09 3.72
N LEU A 177 -17.65 26.65 4.56
CA LEU A 177 -16.57 27.49 5.10
C LEU A 177 -15.54 27.88 4.05
N MET A 178 -15.40 27.08 2.98
CA MET A 178 -14.49 27.37 1.86
C MET A 178 -15.03 28.40 0.88
N GLN A 179 -16.33 28.76 1.00
CA GLN A 179 -16.97 29.85 0.25
C GLN A 179 -16.89 29.75 -1.28
N TYR A 180 -16.66 28.55 -1.83
CA TYR A 180 -16.73 28.35 -3.29
C TYR A 180 -18.16 28.44 -3.79
N GLU A 181 -18.34 29.10 -4.93
CA GLU A 181 -19.64 29.13 -5.63
C GLU A 181 -20.08 27.68 -5.97
N LYS A 182 -21.37 27.37 -5.75
CA LYS A 182 -21.93 26.03 -6.05
C LYS A 182 -22.31 25.92 -7.53
N SER A 183 -21.35 26.18 -8.40
CA SER A 183 -21.41 26.13 -9.87
C SER A 183 -20.25 25.29 -10.44
N PRO A 184 -20.32 24.84 -11.69
CA PRO A 184 -19.19 24.17 -12.34
C PRO A 184 -17.91 25.02 -12.38
N ALA A 185 -18.06 26.35 -12.48
CA ALA A 185 -16.94 27.28 -12.44
C ALA A 185 -16.27 27.32 -11.06
N GLY A 186 -17.08 27.36 -9.97
CA GLY A 186 -16.57 27.31 -8.60
C GLY A 186 -15.93 25.97 -8.26
N LEU A 187 -16.45 24.85 -8.79
CA LEU A 187 -15.81 23.55 -8.66
C LEU A 187 -14.43 23.52 -9.33
N LEU A 188 -14.34 24.03 -10.57
CA LEU A 188 -13.07 24.13 -11.28
C LEU A 188 -12.06 25.00 -10.53
N GLN A 189 -12.53 26.14 -10.00
CA GLN A 189 -11.70 27.01 -9.17
C GLN A 189 -11.15 26.29 -7.94
N CYS A 190 -11.97 25.50 -7.25
CA CYS A 190 -11.55 24.69 -6.12
C CYS A 190 -10.45 23.68 -6.51
N TYR A 191 -10.62 22.98 -7.60
CA TYR A 191 -9.59 22.05 -8.10
C TYR A 191 -8.28 22.75 -8.47
N ILE A 192 -8.35 23.89 -9.15
CA ILE A 192 -7.15 24.67 -9.50
C ILE A 192 -6.43 25.15 -8.24
N ALA A 193 -7.16 25.65 -7.24
CA ALA A 193 -6.61 26.07 -5.96
C ALA A 193 -5.99 24.90 -5.17
N GLY A 194 -6.51 23.69 -5.35
CA GLY A 194 -5.99 22.46 -4.73
C GLY A 194 -4.69 21.93 -5.31
N LEU A 195 -4.34 22.28 -6.57
CA LEU A 195 -3.16 21.73 -7.26
C LEU A 195 -1.83 21.90 -6.53
N PRO A 196 -1.51 23.05 -5.93
CA PRO A 196 -0.27 23.22 -5.17
C PRO A 196 -0.15 22.25 -3.99
N PHE A 197 -1.25 22.01 -3.29
CA PHE A 197 -1.32 21.09 -2.15
C PHE A 197 -1.22 19.64 -2.60
N TRP A 198 -1.83 19.28 -3.74
CA TRP A 198 -1.73 17.94 -4.30
C TRP A 198 -0.29 17.54 -4.66
N ARG A 199 0.55 18.48 -5.08
CA ARG A 199 1.98 18.17 -5.34
C ARG A 199 2.67 17.58 -4.11
N ALA A 200 2.47 18.14 -2.93
CA ALA A 200 3.05 17.65 -1.69
C ALA A 200 2.47 16.26 -1.33
N THR A 201 1.16 16.09 -1.43
CA THR A 201 0.48 14.81 -1.21
C THR A 201 0.97 13.73 -2.17
N LEU A 202 1.07 14.04 -3.47
CA LEU A 202 1.53 13.10 -4.49
C LEU A 202 2.95 12.63 -4.22
N VAL A 203 3.87 13.58 -3.92
CA VAL A 203 5.27 13.24 -3.62
C VAL A 203 5.34 12.37 -2.36
N SER A 204 4.60 12.71 -1.30
CA SER A 204 4.60 11.92 -0.07
C SER A 204 3.99 10.54 -0.28
N ASP A 205 2.88 10.41 -1.02
CA ASP A 205 2.23 9.14 -1.30
C ASP A 205 3.16 8.19 -2.07
N VAL A 206 3.83 8.69 -3.10
CA VAL A 206 4.79 7.89 -3.89
C VAL A 206 6.00 7.51 -3.03
N LEU A 207 6.60 8.46 -2.33
CA LEU A 207 7.79 8.25 -1.51
C LEU A 207 7.54 7.22 -0.41
N PHE A 208 6.46 7.42 0.36
CA PHE A 208 6.16 6.53 1.47
C PHE A 208 5.60 5.17 1.00
N ALA A 209 4.83 5.10 -0.10
CA ALA A 209 4.36 3.82 -0.63
C ALA A 209 5.53 2.93 -1.08
N VAL A 210 6.51 3.50 -1.78
CA VAL A 210 7.75 2.80 -2.16
C VAL A 210 8.57 2.46 -0.92
N GLY A 211 8.70 3.38 0.03
CA GLY A 211 9.41 3.16 1.29
C GLY A 211 8.79 2.05 2.14
N PHE A 212 7.47 2.04 2.31
CA PHE A 212 6.75 1.01 3.06
C PHE A 212 6.86 -0.36 2.38
N TRP A 213 6.76 -0.39 1.04
CA TRP A 213 6.98 -1.61 0.28
C TRP A 213 8.42 -2.13 0.47
N GLY A 214 9.43 -1.26 0.36
CA GLY A 214 10.85 -1.60 0.56
C GLY A 214 11.11 -2.12 1.98
N PHE A 215 10.61 -1.41 3.00
CA PHE A 215 10.73 -1.81 4.40
C PHE A 215 10.08 -3.18 4.66
N ALA A 216 8.87 -3.41 4.16
CA ALA A 216 8.19 -4.69 4.28
C ALA A 216 8.96 -5.83 3.60
N SER A 217 9.59 -5.55 2.46
CA SER A 217 10.41 -6.52 1.72
C SER A 217 11.67 -6.89 2.49
N MET A 218 12.36 -5.91 3.09
CA MET A 218 13.50 -6.14 3.98
C MET A 218 13.08 -6.93 5.23
N PHE A 219 12.01 -6.49 5.88
CA PHE A 219 11.49 -7.14 7.08
C PHE A 219 11.18 -8.63 6.84
N ALA A 220 10.53 -8.94 5.70
CA ALA A 220 10.21 -10.33 5.33
C ALA A 220 11.47 -11.15 4.99
N SER A 221 12.52 -10.55 4.45
CA SER A 221 13.76 -11.24 4.12
C SER A 221 14.55 -11.66 5.36
N VAL A 222 14.55 -10.80 6.39
CA VAL A 222 15.22 -11.06 7.68
C VAL A 222 14.43 -12.08 8.51
N ALA A 223 13.09 -12.04 8.44
CA ALA A 223 12.21 -12.91 9.21
C ALA A 223 12.15 -14.36 8.71
N LYS A 224 12.74 -14.70 7.56
CA LYS A 224 12.82 -16.10 7.09
C LYS A 224 13.79 -16.91 7.94
N PRO A 225 13.35 -17.99 8.63
CA PRO A 225 14.28 -18.87 9.34
C PRO A 225 15.27 -19.50 8.33
N ARG A 226 16.55 -19.57 8.70
CA ARG A 226 17.64 -20.23 7.94
C ARG A 226 17.52 -21.76 8.00
N THR A 227 16.41 -22.36 7.66
CA THR A 227 16.12 -23.80 7.89
C THR A 227 16.56 -24.72 6.76
N LEU A 228 17.52 -24.38 5.92
CA LEU A 228 17.91 -25.25 4.80
C LEU A 228 19.41 -25.61 4.71
N ALA A 229 20.19 -25.38 5.76
CA ALA A 229 21.61 -25.77 5.74
C ALA A 229 21.92 -27.17 6.32
N HIS A 230 20.98 -27.79 7.09
CA HIS A 230 21.26 -29.06 7.79
C HIS A 230 20.73 -30.33 7.11
N GLN A 231 19.96 -30.25 6.05
CA GLN A 231 19.33 -31.43 5.44
C GLN A 231 20.19 -32.10 4.36
N LYS A 232 21.43 -31.65 4.13
CA LYS A 232 22.32 -32.23 3.10
C LYS A 232 23.47 -33.05 3.66
N VAL A 233 23.60 -33.16 4.97
CA VAL A 233 24.72 -33.92 5.61
C VAL A 233 24.34 -35.36 6.00
N ASP A 234 23.06 -35.70 6.12
CA ASP A 234 22.63 -37.06 6.52
C ASP A 234 22.33 -38.01 5.37
N ARG A 235 22.84 -37.77 4.16
CA ARG A 235 22.70 -38.67 3.01
C ARG A 235 24.03 -38.91 2.28
N SER A 236 25.13 -38.93 3.00
CA SER A 236 26.41 -39.42 2.45
C SER A 236 26.88 -40.66 3.20
#